data_987b9c9811da96ac0ffe3ee12e98f9a7
#
_entry.id   987b9c9811da96ac0ffe3ee12e98f9a7
#
_cell.length_a   1.000
_cell.length_b   1.000
_cell.length_c   1.000
_cell.angle_alpha   90.00
_cell.angle_beta   90.00
_cell.angle_gamma   90.00
#
_symmetry.space_group_name_H-M   'P 1'
#
loop_
_entity.id
_entity.type
_entity.pdbx_description
1 polymer ?
#
loop_
_entity_poly.entity_id
_entity_poly.type
_entity_poly.pdbx_seq_one_letter_code
_entity_poly.pdbx_strand_id
1 'polypeptide(L)'
;MNTGSTFGKGKVVLTALLSGLVLGVLARAWMRWISTDPEFSWSGTIFIVMAFTIFTSVQSIVFLLRKRFKGKRSALLIRTGGVIFSLPLFTAAGAIMFPTVALASVGIWNTALGKRTRGILLILSLIIPIKISFDLVSDFGWTIGSFGRILLFALIYILVIIAIRPTMTPFRGENSEIVKMSKTKKIFLGGAVLSIGLLFLFLTVGITRN
;
A
#
# COMPACT_ATOMS: atom_id res chain seq x y z
N MET A 1 -39.00 4.57 3.88
CA MET A 1 -37.83 5.39 4.26
C MET A 1 -36.79 4.50 4.92
N ASN A 2 -35.63 4.31 4.28
CA ASN A 2 -34.64 3.29 4.68
C ASN A 2 -33.59 3.93 5.60
N THR A 3 -33.88 4.08 6.89
CA THR A 3 -33.00 4.66 7.93
C THR A 3 -31.82 3.75 8.32
N GLY A 4 -31.82 2.49 7.88
CA GLY A 4 -30.79 1.50 8.23
C GLY A 4 -29.42 1.68 7.54
N SER A 5 -29.31 2.56 6.53
CA SER A 5 -28.10 2.65 5.70
C SER A 5 -27.09 3.72 6.14
N THR A 6 -27.52 4.73 6.88
CA THR A 6 -26.68 5.87 7.28
C THR A 6 -25.80 5.55 8.48
N PHE A 7 -26.32 4.83 9.46
CA PHE A 7 -25.59 4.45 10.67
C PHE A 7 -24.40 3.50 10.38
N GLY A 8 -24.52 2.66 9.33
CA GLY A 8 -23.43 1.78 8.89
C GLY A 8 -22.28 2.51 8.21
N LYS A 9 -22.57 3.60 7.46
CA LYS A 9 -21.54 4.37 6.74
C LYS A 9 -20.66 5.19 7.70
N GLY A 10 -21.27 5.81 8.70
CA GLY A 10 -20.53 6.54 9.74
C GLY A 10 -19.56 5.65 10.50
N LYS A 11 -19.96 4.43 10.86
CA LYS A 11 -19.07 3.45 11.51
C LYS A 11 -17.86 3.12 10.65
N VAL A 12 -18.05 2.89 9.33
CA VAL A 12 -16.94 2.59 8.41
C VAL A 12 -15.91 3.72 8.36
N VAL A 13 -16.39 4.97 8.26
CA VAL A 13 -15.50 6.14 8.23
C VAL A 13 -14.78 6.32 9.56
N LEU A 14 -15.50 6.21 10.68
CA LEU A 14 -14.90 6.32 12.01
C LEU A 14 -13.84 5.25 12.26
N THR A 15 -14.12 4.00 11.91
CA THR A 15 -13.14 2.91 12.02
C THR A 15 -11.92 3.18 11.16
N ALA A 16 -12.09 3.72 9.95
CA ALA A 16 -10.98 4.07 9.08
C ALA A 16 -10.12 5.21 9.67
N LEU A 17 -10.74 6.24 10.23
CA LEU A 17 -10.03 7.33 10.90
C LEU A 17 -9.21 6.81 12.09
N LEU A 18 -9.83 6.02 12.97
CA LEU A 18 -9.16 5.46 14.14
C LEU A 18 -8.02 4.51 13.74
N SER A 19 -8.23 3.64 12.75
CA SER A 19 -7.16 2.76 12.27
C SER A 19 -6.03 3.54 11.62
N GLY A 20 -6.31 4.63 10.92
CA GLY A 20 -5.28 5.51 10.35
C GLY A 20 -4.45 6.22 11.42
N LEU A 21 -5.09 6.72 12.48
CA LEU A 21 -4.40 7.30 13.63
C LEU A 21 -3.47 6.28 14.29
N VAL A 22 -3.98 5.08 14.59
CA VAL A 22 -3.18 4.01 15.21
C VAL A 22 -2.00 3.61 14.32
N LEU A 23 -2.23 3.40 13.02
CA LEU A 23 -1.18 3.07 12.07
C LEU A 23 -0.13 4.18 11.97
N GLY A 24 -0.55 5.43 11.94
CA GLY A 24 0.36 6.58 11.88
C GLY A 24 1.24 6.68 13.12
N VAL A 25 0.68 6.46 14.31
CA VAL A 25 1.43 6.42 15.57
C VAL A 25 2.43 5.25 15.58
N LEU A 26 2.01 4.06 15.17
CA LEU A 26 2.89 2.88 15.06
C LEU A 26 4.03 3.13 14.07
N ALA A 27 3.73 3.69 12.90
CA ALA A 27 4.74 4.00 11.89
C ALA A 27 5.74 5.05 12.42
N ARG A 28 5.27 6.08 13.12
CA ARG A 28 6.15 7.08 13.72
C ARG A 28 7.01 6.50 14.83
N ALA A 29 6.45 5.65 15.67
CA ALA A 29 7.20 4.95 16.72
C ALA A 29 8.29 4.05 16.10
N TRP A 30 7.96 3.32 15.04
CA TRP A 30 8.92 2.51 14.31
C TRP A 30 10.05 3.35 13.71
N MET A 31 9.74 4.45 13.01
CA MET A 31 10.73 5.34 12.42
C MET A 31 11.71 5.91 13.46
N ARG A 32 11.21 6.24 14.64
CA ARG A 32 12.08 6.67 15.76
C ARG A 32 12.96 5.54 16.28
N TRP A 33 12.42 4.34 16.33
CA TRP A 33 13.16 3.19 16.85
C TRP A 33 14.30 2.74 15.95
N ILE A 34 14.20 3.00 14.64
CA ILE A 34 15.27 2.69 13.68
C ILE A 34 16.23 3.85 13.44
N SER A 35 15.94 5.05 13.92
CA SER A 35 16.81 6.20 13.77
C SER A 35 18.02 6.08 14.71
N THR A 36 19.21 6.30 14.17
CA THR A 36 20.46 6.40 14.96
C THR A 36 20.53 7.71 15.73
N ASP A 37 19.87 8.76 15.23
CA ASP A 37 19.78 10.08 15.86
C ASP A 37 18.30 10.52 15.92
N PRO A 38 17.57 10.10 16.97
CA PRO A 38 16.11 10.26 17.02
C PRO A 38 15.70 11.68 17.44
N GLU A 39 15.85 12.66 16.57
CA GLU A 39 15.28 13.99 16.81
C GLU A 39 13.75 13.94 16.85
N PHE A 40 13.16 14.60 17.84
CA PHE A 40 11.72 14.72 17.95
C PHE A 40 11.23 15.98 17.25
N SER A 41 10.43 15.78 16.20
CA SER A 41 9.74 16.86 15.49
C SER A 41 8.23 16.66 15.57
N TRP A 42 7.52 17.62 16.17
CA TRP A 42 6.06 17.62 16.18
C TRP A 42 5.49 17.70 14.77
N SER A 43 6.04 18.55 13.90
CA SER A 43 5.60 18.69 12.52
C SER A 43 5.72 17.38 11.74
N GLY A 44 6.85 16.68 11.86
CA GLY A 44 7.06 15.37 11.24
C GLY A 44 6.13 14.30 11.80
N THR A 45 5.85 14.33 13.11
CA THR A 45 4.91 13.40 13.75
C THR A 45 3.49 13.60 13.23
N ILE A 46 3.01 14.85 13.24
CA ILE A 46 1.68 15.21 12.75
C ILE A 46 1.55 14.85 11.27
N PHE A 47 2.56 15.18 10.46
CA PHE A 47 2.56 14.87 9.03
C PHE A 47 2.38 13.37 8.76
N ILE A 48 3.14 12.51 9.44
CA ILE A 48 3.04 11.05 9.26
C ILE A 48 1.68 10.54 9.71
N VAL A 49 1.20 10.94 10.89
CA VAL A 49 -0.10 10.52 11.41
C VAL A 49 -1.23 10.98 10.49
N MET A 50 -1.18 12.21 9.99
CA MET A 50 -2.15 12.72 9.01
C MET A 50 -2.11 11.94 7.70
N ALA A 51 -0.94 11.62 7.17
CA ALA A 51 -0.79 10.86 5.93
C ALA A 51 -1.45 9.47 6.03
N PHE A 52 -1.25 8.73 7.12
CA PHE A 52 -1.91 7.45 7.37
C PHE A 52 -3.42 7.61 7.57
N THR A 53 -3.86 8.66 8.26
CA THR A 53 -5.28 8.94 8.49
C THR A 53 -6.00 9.30 7.18
N ILE A 54 -5.40 10.12 6.33
CA ILE A 54 -5.91 10.44 5.00
C ILE A 54 -5.98 9.17 4.15
N PHE A 55 -4.92 8.36 4.14
CA PHE A 55 -4.87 7.11 3.39
C PHE A 55 -6.02 6.16 3.76
N THR A 56 -6.22 5.85 5.04
CA THR A 56 -7.29 4.95 5.48
C THR A 56 -8.68 5.54 5.22
N SER A 57 -8.84 6.85 5.35
CA SER A 57 -10.08 7.56 5.02
C SER A 57 -10.40 7.45 3.53
N VAL A 58 -9.42 7.66 2.65
CA VAL A 58 -9.57 7.48 1.21
C VAL A 58 -9.98 6.04 0.89
N GLN A 59 -9.36 5.04 1.51
CA GLN A 59 -9.74 3.64 1.30
C GLN A 59 -11.18 3.34 1.75
N SER A 60 -11.65 3.97 2.83
CA SER A 60 -13.04 3.83 3.27
C SER A 60 -14.02 4.48 2.29
N ILE A 61 -13.68 5.64 1.74
CA ILE A 61 -14.47 6.32 0.70
C ILE A 61 -14.53 5.45 -0.56
N VAL A 62 -13.40 4.95 -1.03
CA VAL A 62 -13.34 4.01 -2.17
C VAL A 62 -14.25 2.80 -1.92
N PHE A 63 -14.20 2.21 -0.73
CA PHE A 63 -15.06 1.09 -0.36
C PHE A 63 -16.56 1.44 -0.44
N LEU A 64 -16.96 2.62 0.05
CA LEU A 64 -18.35 3.09 0.00
C LEU A 64 -18.80 3.40 -1.43
N LEU A 65 -17.95 4.06 -2.22
CA LEU A 65 -18.23 4.40 -3.61
C LEU A 65 -18.39 3.14 -4.48
N ARG A 66 -17.57 2.11 -4.24
CA ARG A 66 -17.68 0.81 -4.94
C ARG A 66 -19.03 0.12 -4.73
N LYS A 67 -19.65 0.30 -3.57
CA LYS A 67 -21.00 -0.24 -3.32
C LYS A 67 -22.08 0.53 -4.08
N ARG A 68 -21.86 1.81 -4.34
CA ARG A 68 -22.84 2.71 -4.98
C ARG A 68 -22.75 2.68 -6.51
N PHE A 69 -21.52 2.68 -7.05
CA PHE A 69 -21.26 2.80 -8.48
C PHE A 69 -20.77 1.48 -9.06
N LYS A 70 -21.45 0.98 -10.11
CA LYS A 70 -21.15 -0.31 -10.75
C LYS A 70 -20.63 -0.18 -12.20
N GLY A 71 -20.56 1.05 -12.75
CA GLY A 71 -20.15 1.30 -14.13
C GLY A 71 -18.62 1.24 -14.30
N LYS A 72 -18.14 0.82 -15.49
CA LYS A 72 -16.71 0.69 -15.82
C LYS A 72 -15.94 2.01 -15.67
N ARG A 73 -16.49 3.12 -16.20
CA ARG A 73 -15.87 4.45 -16.11
C ARG A 73 -15.76 4.90 -14.63
N SER A 74 -16.83 4.70 -13.86
CA SER A 74 -16.84 5.00 -12.43
C SER A 74 -15.82 4.13 -11.68
N ALA A 75 -15.70 2.84 -12.03
CA ALA A 75 -14.72 1.94 -11.43
C ALA A 75 -13.28 2.43 -11.65
N LEU A 76 -12.95 2.84 -12.89
CA LEU A 76 -11.63 3.38 -13.21
C LEU A 76 -11.36 4.67 -12.42
N LEU A 77 -12.28 5.63 -12.44
CA LEU A 77 -12.13 6.90 -11.72
C LEU A 77 -11.96 6.70 -10.21
N ILE A 78 -12.76 5.82 -9.60
CA ILE A 78 -12.68 5.52 -8.16
C ILE A 78 -11.32 4.89 -7.81
N ARG A 79 -10.81 3.96 -8.63
CA ARG A 79 -9.50 3.33 -8.41
C ARG A 79 -8.36 4.31 -8.60
N THR A 80 -8.37 5.08 -9.69
CA THR A 80 -7.36 6.10 -9.98
C THR A 80 -7.33 7.15 -8.87
N GLY A 81 -8.50 7.64 -8.46
CA GLY A 81 -8.62 8.53 -7.31
C GLY A 81 -8.07 7.90 -6.02
N GLY A 82 -8.42 6.64 -5.74
CA GLY A 82 -7.91 5.90 -4.60
C GLY A 82 -6.38 5.79 -4.59
N VAL A 83 -5.76 5.58 -5.73
CA VAL A 83 -4.28 5.56 -5.87
C VAL A 83 -3.70 6.96 -5.65
N ILE A 84 -4.20 7.98 -6.38
CA ILE A 84 -3.67 9.35 -6.30
C ILE A 84 -3.74 9.90 -4.88
N PHE A 85 -4.89 9.77 -4.23
CA PHE A 85 -5.07 10.25 -2.85
C PHE A 85 -4.37 9.39 -1.79
N SER A 86 -3.80 8.24 -2.17
CA SER A 86 -2.92 7.45 -1.30
C SER A 86 -1.44 7.87 -1.40
N LEU A 87 -1.05 8.67 -2.40
CA LEU A 87 0.34 9.11 -2.60
C LEU A 87 0.94 9.84 -1.39
N PRO A 88 0.22 10.71 -0.64
CA PRO A 88 0.77 11.36 0.54
C PRO A 88 1.33 10.39 1.58
N LEU A 89 0.72 9.20 1.75
CA LEU A 89 1.28 8.17 2.61
C LEU A 89 2.67 7.74 2.16
N PHE A 90 2.83 7.50 0.87
CA PHE A 90 4.08 6.97 0.32
C PHE A 90 5.18 8.04 0.29
N THR A 91 4.84 9.32 0.17
CA THR A 91 5.82 10.40 0.35
C THR A 91 6.26 10.51 1.81
N ALA A 92 5.36 10.32 2.75
CA ALA A 92 5.64 10.36 4.19
C ALA A 92 6.45 9.13 4.68
N ALA A 93 6.19 7.95 4.10
CA ALA A 93 6.85 6.69 4.47
C ALA A 93 8.14 6.41 3.68
N GLY A 94 8.58 7.38 2.85
CA GLY A 94 9.64 7.16 1.87
C GLY A 94 9.10 6.50 0.60
N ALA A 95 9.31 7.14 -0.56
CA ALA A 95 8.75 6.72 -1.86
C ALA A 95 9.08 5.26 -2.24
N ILE A 96 10.13 4.70 -1.65
CA ILE A 96 10.61 3.32 -1.86
C ILE A 96 9.57 2.25 -1.47
N MET A 97 8.65 2.56 -0.54
CA MET A 97 7.60 1.63 -0.10
C MET A 97 6.44 1.51 -1.09
N PHE A 98 6.24 2.50 -1.96
CA PHE A 98 5.12 2.50 -2.90
C PHE A 98 5.11 1.29 -3.84
N PRO A 99 6.19 0.97 -4.59
CA PRO A 99 6.18 -0.14 -5.52
C PRO A 99 5.97 -1.49 -4.82
N THR A 100 6.55 -1.69 -3.64
CA THR A 100 6.39 -2.95 -2.90
C THR A 100 4.96 -3.15 -2.44
N VAL A 101 4.34 -2.13 -1.83
CA VAL A 101 2.93 -2.17 -1.42
C VAL A 101 2.02 -2.35 -2.64
N ALA A 102 2.29 -1.67 -3.75
CA ALA A 102 1.51 -1.79 -4.97
C ALA A 102 1.59 -3.21 -5.55
N LEU A 103 2.81 -3.76 -5.72
CA LEU A 103 3.04 -5.11 -6.23
C LEU A 103 2.40 -6.17 -5.34
N ALA A 104 2.61 -6.10 -4.01
CA ALA A 104 2.00 -7.01 -3.05
C ALA A 104 0.47 -6.93 -3.10
N SER A 105 -0.08 -5.73 -3.09
CA SER A 105 -1.53 -5.53 -3.08
C SER A 105 -2.19 -6.00 -4.37
N VAL A 106 -1.58 -5.76 -5.53
CA VAL A 106 -2.06 -6.29 -6.81
C VAL A 106 -1.95 -7.82 -6.82
N GLY A 107 -0.83 -8.38 -6.36
CA GLY A 107 -0.63 -9.83 -6.27
C GLY A 107 -1.65 -10.52 -5.38
N ILE A 108 -2.01 -9.92 -4.24
CA ILE A 108 -2.95 -10.49 -3.27
C ILE A 108 -4.40 -10.27 -3.71
N TRP A 109 -4.77 -9.02 -4.01
CA TRP A 109 -6.17 -8.62 -4.14
C TRP A 109 -6.72 -8.64 -5.57
N ASN A 110 -5.85 -8.61 -6.59
CA ASN A 110 -6.31 -8.65 -7.98
C ASN A 110 -6.48 -10.08 -8.48
N THR A 111 -7.67 -10.64 -8.25
CA THR A 111 -8.04 -12.00 -8.68
C THR A 111 -8.23 -12.16 -10.18
N ALA A 112 -8.27 -11.05 -10.94
CA ALA A 112 -8.34 -11.08 -12.40
C ALA A 112 -7.03 -11.54 -13.06
N LEU A 113 -5.90 -11.44 -12.33
CA LEU A 113 -4.60 -11.91 -12.80
C LEU A 113 -4.44 -13.43 -12.60
N GLY A 114 -3.75 -14.07 -13.54
CA GLY A 114 -3.41 -15.49 -13.44
C GLY A 114 -2.54 -15.80 -12.21
N LYS A 115 -2.63 -17.03 -11.67
CA LYS A 115 -1.88 -17.45 -10.47
C LYS A 115 -0.37 -17.22 -10.60
N ARG A 116 0.23 -17.50 -11.77
CA ARG A 116 1.67 -17.30 -12.02
C ARG A 116 2.07 -15.82 -11.91
N THR A 117 1.32 -14.91 -12.56
CA THR A 117 1.58 -13.47 -12.50
C THR A 117 1.47 -12.95 -11.07
N ARG A 118 0.46 -13.39 -10.32
CA ARG A 118 0.28 -13.02 -8.92
C ARG A 118 1.47 -13.48 -8.06
N GLY A 119 1.95 -14.71 -8.27
CA GLY A 119 3.14 -15.24 -7.58
C GLY A 119 4.39 -14.40 -7.87
N ILE A 120 4.63 -14.05 -9.13
CA ILE A 120 5.77 -13.20 -9.52
C ILE A 120 5.69 -11.82 -8.83
N LEU A 121 4.52 -11.18 -8.84
CA LEU A 121 4.32 -9.88 -8.19
C LEU A 121 4.57 -9.96 -6.68
N LEU A 122 4.16 -11.04 -6.02
CA LEU A 122 4.41 -11.24 -4.60
C LEU A 122 5.91 -11.42 -4.32
N ILE A 123 6.61 -12.21 -5.11
CA ILE A 123 8.07 -12.40 -4.95
C ILE A 123 8.79 -11.07 -5.13
N LEU A 124 8.47 -10.32 -6.19
CA LEU A 124 9.08 -9.01 -6.44
C LEU A 124 8.78 -8.01 -5.33
N SER A 125 7.60 -8.07 -4.72
CA SER A 125 7.22 -7.17 -3.63
C SER A 125 8.01 -7.41 -2.34
N LEU A 126 8.64 -8.56 -2.17
CA LEU A 126 9.43 -8.90 -0.98
C LEU A 126 10.90 -8.41 -1.06
N ILE A 127 11.38 -8.06 -2.24
CA ILE A 127 12.81 -7.68 -2.44
C ILE A 127 13.21 -6.53 -1.52
N ILE A 128 12.45 -5.43 -1.52
CA ILE A 128 12.76 -4.25 -0.70
C ILE A 128 12.52 -4.50 0.79
N PRO A 129 11.40 -5.08 1.25
CA PRO A 129 11.22 -5.48 2.65
C PRO A 129 12.34 -6.38 3.20
N ILE A 130 12.81 -7.34 2.39
CA ILE A 130 13.93 -8.20 2.78
C ILE A 130 15.21 -7.36 2.90
N LYS A 131 15.51 -6.50 1.91
CA LYS A 131 16.67 -5.60 1.97
C LYS A 131 16.62 -4.73 3.23
N ILE A 132 15.51 -4.08 3.53
CA ILE A 132 15.36 -3.26 4.74
C ILE A 132 15.60 -4.10 6.01
N SER A 133 15.14 -5.35 6.03
CA SER A 133 15.38 -6.23 7.17
C SER A 133 16.86 -6.57 7.33
N PHE A 134 17.58 -6.78 6.24
CA PHE A 134 19.05 -6.99 6.27
C PHE A 134 19.79 -5.73 6.72
N ASP A 135 19.40 -4.55 6.20
CA ASP A 135 20.00 -3.27 6.59
C ASP A 135 19.82 -3.05 8.12
N LEU A 136 18.61 -3.32 8.65
CA LEU A 136 18.36 -3.23 10.10
C LEU A 136 19.23 -4.16 10.94
N VAL A 137 19.48 -5.37 10.46
CA VAL A 137 20.38 -6.30 11.16
C VAL A 137 21.84 -5.86 11.03
N SER A 138 22.23 -5.30 9.88
CA SER A 138 23.58 -4.77 9.68
C SER A 138 23.86 -3.58 10.61
N ASP A 139 22.89 -2.67 10.77
CA ASP A 139 23.07 -1.45 11.56
C ASP A 139 23.02 -1.69 13.08
N PHE A 140 22.16 -2.62 13.53
CA PHE A 140 21.88 -2.84 14.95
C PHE A 140 22.32 -4.21 15.48
N GLY A 141 22.95 -5.05 14.63
CA GLY A 141 23.37 -6.40 14.96
C GLY A 141 22.20 -7.39 15.15
N TRP A 142 22.55 -8.65 15.40
CA TRP A 142 21.59 -9.73 15.70
C TRP A 142 21.12 -9.64 17.16
N THR A 143 20.19 -8.75 17.43
CA THR A 143 19.66 -8.51 18.79
C THR A 143 18.14 -8.74 18.81
N ILE A 144 17.58 -8.96 20.01
CA ILE A 144 16.12 -9.01 20.22
C ILE A 144 15.46 -7.71 19.75
N GLY A 145 16.15 -6.57 19.92
CA GLY A 145 15.69 -5.27 19.42
C GLY A 145 15.57 -5.21 17.89
N SER A 146 16.51 -5.80 17.16
CA SER A 146 16.46 -5.86 15.71
C SER A 146 15.29 -6.71 15.22
N PHE A 147 15.02 -7.84 15.84
CA PHE A 147 13.83 -8.64 15.56
C PHE A 147 12.54 -7.88 15.84
N GLY A 148 12.47 -7.13 16.93
CA GLY A 148 11.32 -6.28 17.24
C GLY A 148 11.07 -5.20 16.18
N ARG A 149 12.13 -4.57 15.67
CA ARG A 149 12.06 -3.58 14.57
C ARG A 149 11.52 -4.20 13.29
N ILE A 150 12.02 -5.39 12.92
CA ILE A 150 11.57 -6.12 11.71
C ILE A 150 10.12 -6.55 11.86
N LEU A 151 9.71 -7.08 13.01
CA LEU A 151 8.33 -7.49 13.26
C LEU A 151 7.36 -6.31 13.18
N LEU A 152 7.70 -5.17 13.78
CA LEU A 152 6.86 -3.99 13.73
C LEU A 152 6.78 -3.43 12.30
N PHE A 153 7.87 -3.43 11.55
CA PHE A 153 7.89 -3.10 10.13
C PHE A 153 6.96 -4.00 9.31
N ALA A 154 7.10 -5.33 9.47
CA ALA A 154 6.26 -6.30 8.78
C ALA A 154 4.79 -6.12 9.13
N LEU A 155 4.46 -5.85 10.40
CA LEU A 155 3.09 -5.58 10.84
C LEU A 155 2.51 -4.35 10.13
N ILE A 156 3.23 -3.22 10.12
CA ILE A 156 2.79 -1.99 9.45
C ILE A 156 2.61 -2.25 7.96
N TYR A 157 3.56 -2.92 7.32
CA TYR A 157 3.52 -3.27 5.91
C TYR A 157 2.27 -4.10 5.55
N ILE A 158 1.99 -5.15 6.33
CA ILE A 158 0.81 -6.00 6.15
C ILE A 158 -0.49 -5.19 6.34
N LEU A 159 -0.56 -4.35 7.36
CA LEU A 159 -1.75 -3.54 7.63
C LEU A 159 -2.02 -2.52 6.51
N VAL A 160 -0.99 -1.93 5.91
CA VAL A 160 -1.13 -1.05 4.74
C VAL A 160 -1.64 -1.84 3.52
N ILE A 161 -1.13 -3.06 3.28
CA ILE A 161 -1.61 -3.94 2.21
C ILE A 161 -3.09 -4.32 2.43
N ILE A 162 -3.49 -4.58 3.66
CA ILE A 162 -4.90 -4.87 3.98
C ILE A 162 -5.76 -3.62 3.77
N ALA A 163 -5.29 -2.47 4.21
CA ALA A 163 -6.03 -1.22 4.09
C ALA A 163 -6.28 -0.80 2.64
N ILE A 164 -5.31 -1.00 1.72
CA ILE A 164 -5.44 -0.64 0.30
C ILE A 164 -6.35 -1.59 -0.51
N ARG A 165 -6.82 -2.67 0.09
CA ARG A 165 -7.69 -3.68 -0.55
C ARG A 165 -8.84 -3.08 -1.36
N PRO A 166 -9.62 -2.08 -0.88
CA PRO A 166 -10.72 -1.50 -1.64
C PRO A 166 -10.31 -0.94 -3.00
N THR A 167 -9.12 -0.35 -3.09
CA THR A 167 -8.59 0.20 -4.34
C THR A 167 -8.09 -0.89 -5.30
N MET A 168 -7.45 -1.95 -4.78
CA MET A 168 -6.76 -2.97 -5.60
C MET A 168 -7.64 -4.13 -6.04
N THR A 169 -8.74 -4.43 -5.33
CA THR A 169 -9.68 -5.50 -5.74
C THR A 169 -10.41 -5.11 -7.02
N PRO A 170 -10.56 -6.01 -8.02
CA PRO A 170 -11.32 -5.74 -9.23
C PRO A 170 -12.79 -5.43 -8.94
N PHE A 171 -13.41 -4.60 -9.77
CA PHE A 171 -14.86 -4.36 -9.70
C PHE A 171 -15.63 -5.54 -10.26
N ARG A 172 -16.88 -5.69 -9.82
CA ARG A 172 -17.79 -6.72 -10.33
C ARG A 172 -18.01 -6.51 -11.84
N GLY A 173 -17.63 -7.48 -12.68
CA GLY A 173 -17.68 -7.37 -14.14
C GLY A 173 -16.34 -7.05 -14.82
N GLU A 174 -15.35 -6.49 -14.12
CA GLU A 174 -14.02 -6.23 -14.67
C GLU A 174 -13.26 -7.52 -14.97
N ASN A 175 -13.48 -8.57 -14.17
CA ASN A 175 -12.87 -9.90 -14.36
C ASN A 175 -13.18 -10.53 -15.71
N SER A 176 -14.38 -10.32 -16.25
CA SER A 176 -14.80 -10.91 -17.52
C SER A 176 -14.09 -10.28 -18.74
N GLU A 177 -13.62 -9.03 -18.62
CA GLU A 177 -12.92 -8.35 -19.70
C GLU A 177 -11.41 -8.58 -19.68
N ILE A 178 -10.80 -8.67 -18.49
CA ILE A 178 -9.37 -9.01 -18.39
C ILE A 178 -9.13 -10.43 -18.91
N VAL A 179 -10.08 -11.34 -18.70
CA VAL A 179 -10.02 -12.70 -19.27
C VAL A 179 -10.13 -12.65 -20.81
N LYS A 180 -10.88 -11.69 -21.37
CA LYS A 180 -11.03 -11.48 -22.82
C LYS A 180 -9.90 -10.66 -23.44
N MET A 181 -9.00 -10.05 -22.63
CA MET A 181 -7.84 -9.34 -23.17
C MET A 181 -6.95 -10.28 -23.98
N SER A 182 -6.60 -9.82 -25.19
CA SER A 182 -5.62 -10.49 -26.07
C SER A 182 -4.32 -10.80 -25.32
N LYS A 183 -3.68 -11.95 -25.61
CA LYS A 183 -2.37 -12.32 -25.06
C LYS A 183 -1.36 -11.17 -25.13
N THR A 184 -1.33 -10.45 -26.24
CA THR A 184 -0.45 -9.29 -26.49
C THR A 184 -0.67 -8.16 -25.50
N LYS A 185 -1.94 -7.80 -25.18
CA LYS A 185 -2.24 -6.76 -24.16
C LYS A 185 -1.86 -7.19 -22.76
N LYS A 186 -1.97 -8.48 -22.43
CA LYS A 186 -1.54 -9.04 -21.12
C LYS A 186 -0.03 -8.97 -20.97
N ILE A 187 0.72 -9.28 -22.04
CA ILE A 187 2.18 -9.21 -22.07
C ILE A 187 2.64 -7.75 -21.96
N PHE A 188 2.00 -6.84 -22.69
CA PHE A 188 2.32 -5.40 -22.63
C PHE A 188 2.07 -4.80 -21.23
N LEU A 189 0.95 -5.15 -20.61
CA LEU A 189 0.63 -4.70 -19.25
C LEU A 189 1.61 -5.29 -18.22
N GLY A 190 1.96 -6.56 -18.36
CA GLY A 190 2.98 -7.23 -17.54
C GLY A 190 4.36 -6.61 -17.72
N GLY A 191 4.73 -6.32 -18.97
CA GLY A 191 5.99 -5.65 -19.31
C GLY A 191 6.08 -4.22 -18.76
N ALA A 192 5.00 -3.43 -18.86
CA ALA A 192 4.94 -2.08 -18.31
C ALA A 192 5.10 -2.09 -16.77
N VAL A 193 4.43 -2.99 -16.07
CA VAL A 193 4.57 -3.15 -14.61
C VAL A 193 6.00 -3.58 -14.23
N LEU A 194 6.59 -4.49 -14.98
CA LEU A 194 7.99 -4.92 -14.80
C LEU A 194 8.98 -3.78 -15.07
N SER A 195 8.78 -3.02 -16.14
CA SER A 195 9.66 -1.89 -16.49
C SER A 195 9.60 -0.78 -15.45
N ILE A 196 8.42 -0.47 -14.92
CA ILE A 196 8.26 0.50 -13.81
C ILE A 196 8.95 -0.02 -12.55
N GLY A 197 8.80 -1.31 -12.23
CA GLY A 197 9.47 -1.94 -11.08
C GLY A 197 10.99 -1.93 -11.22
N LEU A 198 11.54 -2.24 -12.40
CA LEU A 198 12.97 -2.22 -12.69
C LEU A 198 13.54 -0.80 -12.70
N LEU A 199 12.83 0.17 -13.29
CA LEU A 199 13.24 1.58 -13.25
C LEU A 199 13.34 2.09 -11.80
N PHE A 200 12.40 1.70 -10.96
CA PHE A 200 12.39 2.06 -9.54
C PHE A 200 13.52 1.37 -8.76
N LEU A 201 13.79 0.11 -9.05
CA LEU A 201 14.95 -0.62 -8.50
C LEU A 201 16.27 0.05 -8.91
N PHE A 202 16.40 0.48 -10.16
CA PHE A 202 17.58 1.17 -10.66
C PHE A 202 17.77 2.53 -9.98
N LEU A 203 16.69 3.29 -9.79
CA LEU A 203 16.72 4.58 -9.07
C LEU A 203 17.10 4.40 -7.60
N THR A 204 16.62 3.34 -6.93
CA THR A 204 16.95 3.09 -5.52
C THR A 204 18.39 2.61 -5.34
N VAL A 205 18.92 1.79 -6.24
CA VAL A 205 20.33 1.37 -6.22
C VAL A 205 21.27 2.55 -6.54
N GLY A 206 20.83 3.47 -7.42
CA GLY A 206 21.61 4.68 -7.76
C GLY A 206 21.73 5.66 -6.59
N ILE A 207 20.69 5.80 -5.77
CA ILE A 207 20.68 6.72 -4.61
C ILE A 207 21.54 6.18 -3.45
N THR A 208 21.71 4.87 -3.32
CA THR A 208 22.52 4.26 -2.24
C THR A 208 24.01 4.18 -2.57
N ARG A 209 24.46 4.64 -3.74
CA ARG A 209 25.87 4.65 -4.15
C ARG A 209 26.58 6.01 -4.05
N ASN A 210 25.87 7.07 -3.70
CA ASN A 210 26.40 8.40 -3.40
C ASN A 210 26.22 8.71 -1.91
#